data_023debe27611c2b90c8257a7682f87d4
#
_entry.id   023debe27611c2b90c8257a7682f87d4
#
_cell.length_a   1.000
_cell.length_b   1.000
_cell.length_c   1.000
_cell.angle_alpha   90.00
_cell.angle_beta   90.00
_cell.angle_gamma   90.00
#
_symmetry.space_group_name_H-M   'P 1'
#
loop_
_entity.id
_entity.type
_entity.pdbx_description
1 polymer ?
#
loop_
_entity_poly.entity_id
_entity_poly.type
_entity_poly.pdbx_seq_one_letter_code
_entity_poly.pdbx_strand_id
1 'polypeptide(L)'
;LTAAFVATPKTQPVASGGQMLQARQIGGVSLLTNAKGLTLYWFAPDSPNKSVCYGSCAAYWPPVAGNASAGPGVTGTIGTIKRTDGTTQATYDGHPLYTYIGDSAPGQDGGNNINLNGGLWHDVPVAGG
;
A
#
# COMPACT_ATOMS: atom_id res chain seq x y z
N LEU A 1 -16.25 -14.81 26.99
CA LEU A 1 -16.13 -14.43 26.30
C LEU A 1 -15.92 -13.89 25.85
N THR A 2 -15.86 -14.00 26.00
CA THR A 2 -15.64 -13.46 25.20
C THR A 2 -15.33 -12.88 24.63
N ALA A 3 -15.33 -13.08 24.92
CA ALA A 3 -14.99 -12.48 24.04
C ALA A 3 -14.71 -11.95 23.54
N ALA A 4 -14.64 -12.21 23.89
CA ALA A 4 -14.35 -11.64 23.09
C ALA A 4 -14.03 -11.20 22.62
N PHE A 5 -13.86 -11.40 22.79
CA PHE A 5 -13.60 -10.97 21.93
C PHE A 5 -13.21 -10.53 21.47
N VAL A 6 -13.18 -10.90 21.84
CA VAL A 6 -12.84 -10.43 21.07
C VAL A 6 -12.67 -10.03 20.41
N ALA A 7 -12.63 -10.29 20.57
CA ALA A 7 -12.44 -9.79 19.65
C ALA A 7 -12.27 -9.16 19.18
N THR A 8 -12.22 -9.15 19.38
CA THR A 8 -12.03 -8.49 18.69
C THR A 8 -11.66 -7.99 18.16
N PRO A 9 -11.56 -8.01 18.19
CA PRO A 9 -11.26 -7.38 17.45
C PRO A 9 -11.07 -6.99 16.93
N LYS A 10 -10.95 -7.02 16.76
CA LYS A 10 -10.85 -6.50 16.02
C LYS A 10 -10.86 -5.90 15.43
N THR A 11 -11.02 -5.94 15.55
CA THR A 11 -11.14 -5.19 14.89
C THR A 11 -10.98 -4.51 14.59
N GLN A 12 -10.93 -4.32 14.72
CA GLN A 12 -10.86 -3.56 14.33
C GLN A 12 -10.60 -2.97 13.93
N PRO A 13 -10.54 -2.84 13.86
CA PRO A 13 -10.46 -1.99 13.40
C PRO A 13 -10.25 -1.57 13.02
N VAL A 14 -9.82 -1.86 13.02
CA VAL A 14 -9.72 -1.24 12.57
C VAL A 14 -9.80 -0.57 11.92
N ALA A 15 -10.07 -1.01 11.95
CA ALA A 15 -10.54 -0.21 10.85
C ALA A 15 -10.03 1.16 10.84
N SER A 16 -10.65 1.98 11.44
CA SER A 16 -10.10 3.32 11.55
C SER A 16 -8.69 3.29 12.11
N GLY A 17 -8.33 2.22 12.68
CA GLY A 17 -7.00 2.08 13.21
C GLY A 17 -5.92 2.02 12.16
N GLY A 18 -6.32 1.84 10.92
CA GLY A 18 -5.36 1.74 9.86
C GLY A 18 -4.59 0.46 9.88
N GLN A 19 -3.58 0.40 9.05
CA GLN A 19 -2.75 -0.79 8.95
C GLN A 19 -1.29 -0.44 9.11
N MET A 20 -0.52 -1.41 9.57
CA MET A 20 0.92 -1.29 9.70
C MET A 20 1.57 -1.81 8.44
N LEU A 21 2.28 -0.96 7.74
CA LEU A 21 3.03 -1.37 6.55
C LEU A 21 4.30 -2.07 6.99
N GLN A 22 4.75 -3.02 6.19
CA GLN A 22 5.88 -3.88 6.54
C GLN A 22 6.93 -3.86 5.44
N ALA A 23 8.14 -4.25 5.79
CA ALA A 23 9.22 -4.51 4.84
C ALA A 23 9.38 -6.03 4.73
N ARG A 24 9.42 -6.55 3.50
CA ARG A 24 9.51 -7.97 3.24
C ARG A 24 10.52 -8.22 2.14
N GLN A 25 11.34 -9.25 2.31
CA GLN A 25 12.30 -9.67 1.28
C GLN A 25 11.55 -10.39 0.18
N ILE A 26 11.60 -9.83 -1.03
CA ILE A 26 11.02 -10.44 -2.21
C ILE A 26 12.05 -10.34 -3.32
N GLY A 27 12.51 -11.49 -3.83
CA GLY A 27 13.53 -11.51 -4.85
C GLY A 27 14.86 -10.91 -4.40
N GLY A 28 15.17 -10.97 -3.11
CA GLY A 28 16.43 -10.43 -2.59
C GLY A 28 16.41 -8.94 -2.28
N VAL A 29 15.26 -8.29 -2.41
CA VAL A 29 15.11 -6.87 -2.16
C VAL A 29 14.05 -6.66 -1.09
N SER A 30 14.30 -5.73 -0.16
CA SER A 30 13.28 -5.34 0.82
C SER A 30 12.25 -4.45 0.16
N LEU A 31 11.01 -4.93 0.10
CA LEU A 31 9.90 -4.21 -0.51
C LEU A 31 8.85 -3.86 0.53
N LEU A 32 8.18 -2.74 0.31
CA LEU A 32 7.09 -2.31 1.17
C LEU A 32 5.86 -3.15 0.87
N THR A 33 5.21 -3.63 1.93
CA THR A 33 3.97 -4.41 1.82
C THR A 33 2.92 -3.84 2.75
N ASN A 34 1.66 -4.25 2.51
CA ASN A 34 0.61 -3.94 3.47
C ASN A 34 0.65 -4.92 4.65
N ALA A 35 -0.29 -4.78 5.58
CA ALA A 35 -0.33 -5.61 6.78
C ALA A 35 -0.55 -7.10 6.46
N LYS A 36 -1.11 -7.39 5.30
CA LYS A 36 -1.33 -8.78 4.85
C LYS A 36 -0.15 -9.35 4.08
N GLY A 37 0.90 -8.57 3.89
CA GLY A 37 2.09 -9.01 3.17
C GLY A 37 2.02 -8.83 1.66
N LEU A 38 0.99 -8.20 1.15
CA LEU A 38 0.88 -7.94 -0.29
C LEU A 38 1.78 -6.78 -0.67
N THR A 39 2.48 -6.93 -1.79
CA THR A 39 3.41 -5.92 -2.30
C THR A 39 2.67 -4.63 -2.64
N LEU A 40 3.25 -3.51 -2.26
CA LEU A 40 2.72 -2.19 -2.61
C LEU A 40 3.46 -1.64 -3.81
N TYR A 41 2.81 -0.75 -4.53
CA TYR A 41 3.31 -0.20 -5.79
C TYR A 41 3.15 1.31 -5.82
N TRP A 42 3.96 1.96 -6.64
CA TRP A 42 3.80 3.37 -6.98
C TRP A 42 3.67 3.52 -8.49
N PHE A 43 3.02 4.59 -8.90
CA PHE A 43 2.63 4.83 -10.30
C PHE A 43 3.45 5.99 -10.84
N ALA A 44 4.20 5.75 -11.91
CA ALA A 44 5.12 6.76 -12.43
C ALA A 44 4.44 8.07 -12.83
N PRO A 45 3.21 8.08 -13.40
CA PRO A 45 2.54 9.34 -13.71
C PRO A 45 2.09 10.16 -12.50
N ASP A 46 2.03 9.57 -11.29
CA ASP A 46 1.66 10.33 -10.11
C ASP A 46 2.74 11.37 -9.79
N SER A 47 2.30 12.53 -9.28
CA SER A 47 3.20 13.54 -8.75
C SER A 47 3.39 13.35 -7.25
N PRO A 48 4.38 13.98 -6.63
CA PRO A 48 4.51 13.91 -5.17
C PRO A 48 3.22 14.35 -4.49
N ASN A 49 2.71 13.50 -3.61
CA ASN A 49 1.47 13.72 -2.85
C ASN A 49 0.23 13.93 -3.72
N LYS A 50 0.24 13.43 -4.96
CA LYS A 50 -0.90 13.57 -5.85
C LYS A 50 -1.08 12.31 -6.70
N SER A 51 -2.23 11.67 -6.55
CA SER A 51 -2.59 10.49 -7.32
C SER A 51 -3.37 10.89 -8.57
N VAL A 52 -3.08 10.21 -9.69
CA VAL A 52 -3.87 10.35 -10.92
C VAL A 52 -4.57 9.05 -11.31
N CYS A 53 -4.55 8.04 -10.43
CA CYS A 53 -5.16 6.74 -10.70
C CYS A 53 -6.56 6.69 -10.11
N TYR A 54 -7.56 6.80 -10.97
CA TYR A 54 -8.97 6.82 -10.61
C TYR A 54 -9.75 5.92 -11.56
N GLY A 55 -11.00 5.64 -11.22
CA GLY A 55 -11.89 4.86 -12.07
C GLY A 55 -11.35 3.46 -12.33
N SER A 56 -11.23 3.08 -13.60
CA SER A 56 -10.75 1.74 -13.96
C SER A 56 -9.31 1.50 -13.49
N CYS A 57 -8.49 2.54 -13.42
CA CYS A 57 -7.14 2.41 -12.87
C CYS A 57 -7.19 1.96 -11.41
N ALA A 58 -8.01 2.62 -10.60
CA ALA A 58 -8.14 2.27 -9.19
C ALA A 58 -8.79 0.90 -8.97
N ALA A 59 -9.55 0.41 -9.95
CA ALA A 59 -10.12 -0.94 -9.87
C ALA A 59 -9.05 -2.01 -10.02
N TYR A 60 -8.02 -1.77 -10.84
CA TYR A 60 -6.88 -2.67 -10.99
C TYR A 60 -5.81 -2.45 -9.92
N TRP A 61 -5.69 -1.23 -9.44
CA TRP A 61 -4.68 -0.81 -8.49
C TRP A 61 -5.35 -0.10 -7.32
N PRO A 62 -5.99 -0.86 -6.41
CA PRO A 62 -6.67 -0.23 -5.28
C PRO A 62 -5.71 0.60 -4.42
N PRO A 63 -6.06 1.85 -4.12
CA PRO A 63 -5.24 2.69 -3.25
C PRO A 63 -5.13 2.10 -1.84
N VAL A 64 -3.97 2.26 -1.22
CA VAL A 64 -3.78 1.89 0.17
C VAL A 64 -4.46 2.95 1.04
N ALA A 65 -5.28 2.50 1.99
CA ALA A 65 -6.02 3.42 2.87
C ALA A 65 -5.07 4.32 3.66
N GLY A 66 -5.50 5.56 3.89
CA GLY A 66 -4.65 6.61 4.42
C GLY A 66 -4.20 6.46 5.87
N ASN A 67 -4.80 5.55 6.64
CA ASN A 67 -4.45 5.34 8.05
C ASN A 67 -3.26 4.40 8.23
N ALA A 68 -2.27 4.47 7.38
CA ALA A 68 -1.14 3.56 7.45
C ALA A 68 -0.05 4.09 8.38
N SER A 69 0.68 3.19 8.99
CA SER A 69 1.84 3.51 9.82
C SER A 69 3.00 2.60 9.45
N ALA A 70 4.21 3.00 9.82
CA ALA A 70 5.40 2.22 9.53
C ALA A 70 5.56 1.11 10.55
N GLY A 71 5.73 -0.13 10.07
CA GLY A 71 6.07 -1.25 10.92
C GLY A 71 7.58 -1.43 11.06
N PRO A 72 8.00 -2.50 11.77
CA PRO A 72 9.42 -2.78 11.92
C PRO A 72 10.13 -2.92 10.57
N GLY A 73 11.30 -2.31 10.45
CA GLY A 73 12.09 -2.38 9.22
C GLY A 73 11.68 -1.40 8.15
N VAL A 74 10.61 -0.66 8.34
CA VAL A 74 10.17 0.34 7.37
C VAL A 74 10.81 1.68 7.71
N THR A 75 11.74 2.11 6.87
CA THR A 75 12.34 3.44 6.96
C THR A 75 11.68 4.34 5.91
N GLY A 76 11.79 5.64 6.07
CA GLY A 76 11.14 6.58 5.19
C GLY A 76 9.89 7.15 5.83
N THR A 77 9.19 8.01 5.09
CA THR A 77 8.07 8.77 5.64
C THR A 77 6.75 8.25 5.10
N ILE A 78 5.90 7.77 5.99
CA ILE A 78 4.52 7.39 5.67
C ILE A 78 3.65 8.62 5.87
N GLY A 79 2.91 8.99 4.83
CA GLY A 79 2.00 10.12 4.89
C GLY A 79 0.62 9.74 4.39
N THR A 80 -0.23 10.76 4.27
CA THR A 80 -1.61 10.58 3.82
C THR A 80 -1.98 11.73 2.89
N ILE A 81 -2.64 11.41 1.80
CA ILE A 81 -3.22 12.41 0.92
C ILE A 81 -4.71 12.21 0.80
N LYS A 82 -5.41 13.26 0.43
CA LYS A 82 -6.83 13.20 0.13
C LYS A 82 -7.01 13.10 -1.37
N ARG A 83 -7.74 12.07 -1.78
CA ARG A 83 -8.05 11.86 -3.20
C ARG A 83 -9.21 12.76 -3.61
N THR A 84 -9.34 13.00 -4.91
CA THR A 84 -10.41 13.86 -5.41
C THR A 84 -11.80 13.27 -5.18
N ASP A 85 -11.89 11.96 -4.93
CA ASP A 85 -13.17 11.32 -4.61
C ASP A 85 -13.53 11.38 -3.12
N GLY A 86 -12.72 12.08 -2.31
CA GLY A 86 -12.98 12.25 -0.88
C GLY A 86 -12.36 11.19 0.02
N THR A 87 -11.80 10.13 -0.56
CA THR A 87 -11.11 9.11 0.24
C THR A 87 -9.67 9.54 0.54
N THR A 88 -9.03 8.83 1.46
CA THR A 88 -7.62 9.08 1.78
C THR A 88 -6.76 7.93 1.28
N GLN A 89 -5.50 8.23 1.02
CA GLN A 89 -4.55 7.25 0.50
C GLN A 89 -3.21 7.44 1.19
N ALA A 90 -2.59 6.33 1.57
CA ALA A 90 -1.25 6.36 2.16
C ALA A 90 -0.21 6.70 1.11
N THR A 91 0.85 7.37 1.55
CA THR A 91 2.01 7.67 0.71
C THR A 91 3.27 7.18 1.39
N TYR A 92 4.30 6.92 0.58
CA TYR A 92 5.64 6.60 1.06
C TYR A 92 6.60 7.57 0.38
N ASP A 93 7.25 8.41 1.18
CA ASP A 93 8.15 9.46 0.67
C ASP A 93 7.50 10.29 -0.43
N GLY A 94 6.21 10.58 -0.28
CA GLY A 94 5.45 11.38 -1.21
C GLY A 94 4.84 10.60 -2.37
N HIS A 95 5.12 9.31 -2.51
CA HIS A 95 4.54 8.48 -3.56
C HIS A 95 3.23 7.85 -3.09
N PRO A 96 2.09 8.14 -3.75
CA PRO A 96 0.86 7.43 -3.45
C PRO A 96 1.02 5.93 -3.63
N LEU A 97 0.47 5.16 -2.70
CA LEU A 97 0.67 3.71 -2.66
C LEU A 97 -0.58 2.98 -3.11
N TYR A 98 -0.36 1.86 -3.81
CA TYR A 98 -1.42 1.02 -4.36
C TYR A 98 -1.09 -0.45 -4.11
N THR A 99 -2.13 -1.28 -4.11
CA THR A 99 -1.97 -2.73 -4.27
C THR A 99 -2.30 -3.10 -5.71
N TYR A 100 -2.04 -4.34 -6.11
CA TYR A 100 -2.32 -4.82 -7.45
C TYR A 100 -3.25 -6.04 -7.36
N ILE A 101 -4.35 -6.00 -8.09
CA ILE A 101 -5.32 -7.10 -8.03
C ILE A 101 -4.78 -8.41 -8.60
N GLY A 102 -3.71 -8.34 -9.41
CA GLY A 102 -3.06 -9.54 -9.93
C GLY A 102 -2.19 -10.28 -8.93
N ASP A 103 -1.87 -9.65 -7.79
CA ASP A 103 -1.15 -10.30 -6.71
C ASP A 103 -2.16 -10.94 -5.76
N SER A 104 -2.05 -12.26 -5.58
CA SER A 104 -3.02 -13.01 -4.78
C SER A 104 -2.43 -13.52 -3.46
N ALA A 105 -1.12 -13.38 -3.25
CA ALA A 105 -0.46 -13.91 -2.07
C ALA A 105 0.79 -13.10 -1.75
N PRO A 106 1.22 -13.11 -0.47
CA PRO A 106 2.49 -12.50 -0.10
C PRO A 106 3.65 -13.10 -0.91
N GLY A 107 4.62 -12.27 -1.22
CA GLY A 107 5.79 -12.69 -1.98
C GLY A 107 5.67 -12.49 -3.49
N GLN A 108 4.52 -12.08 -3.98
CA GLN A 108 4.32 -11.76 -5.38
C GLN A 108 4.56 -10.27 -5.63
N ASP A 109 5.19 -9.94 -6.75
CA ASP A 109 5.33 -8.57 -7.23
C ASP A 109 5.01 -8.50 -8.71
N GLY A 110 3.89 -9.10 -9.09
CA GLY A 110 3.46 -9.21 -10.49
C GLY A 110 3.17 -7.89 -11.16
N GLY A 111 3.00 -6.81 -10.39
CA GLY A 111 2.78 -5.47 -10.94
C GLY A 111 4.05 -4.67 -11.18
N ASN A 112 5.22 -5.21 -10.84
CA ASN A 112 6.47 -4.47 -10.97
C ASN A 112 6.90 -4.39 -12.44
N ASN A 113 7.26 -3.18 -12.88
CA ASN A 113 7.75 -2.92 -14.22
C ASN A 113 6.74 -3.20 -15.33
N ILE A 114 5.45 -3.13 -15.04
CA ILE A 114 4.45 -3.28 -16.10
C ILE A 114 3.88 -1.91 -16.48
N ASN A 115 3.52 -1.78 -17.75
CA ASN A 115 2.89 -0.59 -18.28
C ASN A 115 1.40 -0.89 -18.42
N LEU A 116 0.59 -0.27 -17.58
CA LEU A 116 -0.84 -0.56 -17.53
C LEU A 116 -1.57 0.66 -16.99
N ASN A 117 -2.77 0.90 -17.49
CA ASN A 117 -3.62 1.99 -17.03
C ASN A 117 -2.97 3.37 -17.18
N GLY A 118 -2.16 3.53 -18.22
CA GLY A 118 -1.63 4.84 -18.58
C GLY A 118 -0.21 5.13 -18.17
N GLY A 119 0.50 4.18 -17.56
CA GLY A 119 1.89 4.39 -17.18
C GLY A 119 2.53 3.18 -16.55
N LEU A 120 3.78 3.36 -16.15
CA LEU A 120 4.56 2.30 -15.52
C LEU A 120 4.28 2.21 -14.04
N TRP A 121 4.29 0.98 -13.55
CA TRP A 121 4.12 0.64 -12.15
C TRP A 121 5.39 -0.03 -11.63
N HIS A 122 5.75 0.27 -10.41
CA HIS A 122 6.94 -0.29 -9.77
C HIS A 122 6.63 -0.68 -8.33
N ASP A 123 7.27 -1.74 -7.85
CA ASP A 123 7.26 -2.04 -6.42
C ASP A 123 8.03 -0.95 -5.65
N VAL A 124 7.95 -0.97 -4.33
CA VAL A 124 8.49 0.10 -3.48
C VAL A 124 9.63 -0.47 -2.65
N PRO A 125 10.89 -0.27 -3.06
CA PRO A 125 12.01 -0.69 -2.24
C PRO A 125 12.10 0.12 -0.95
N VAL A 126 12.43 -0.58 0.14
CA VAL A 126 12.60 0.05 1.45
C VAL A 126 14.09 0.10 1.75
N ALA A 127 14.63 1.32 1.87
CA ALA A 127 16.06 1.50 2.12
C ALA A 127 16.41 0.99 3.52
N GLY A 128 17.50 0.23 3.60
CA GLY A 128 17.99 -0.27 4.88
C GLY A 128 17.12 -1.35 5.51
N GLY A 129 16.09 -1.80 4.81
CA GLY A 129 15.16 -2.80 5.34
C GLY A 129 15.55 -4.23 5.08
#